data_a4e0542998a7a63c63560549bce97bd1
#
_entry.id   a4e0542998a7a63c63560549bce97bd1
#
_cell.length_a   1.000
_cell.length_b   1.000
_cell.length_c   1.000
_cell.angle_alpha   90.00
_cell.angle_beta   90.00
_cell.angle_gamma   90.00
#
_symmetry.space_group_name_H-M   'P 1'
#
loop_
_entity.id
_entity.type
_entity.pdbx_description
1 polymer ?
#
loop_
_entity_poly.entity_id
_entity_poly.type
_entity_poly.pdbx_seq_one_letter_code
_entity_poly.pdbx_strand_id
1 'polypeptide(L)'
;LHIGHAKSILLNYGLAKKYDGQFNLRFDDTNPTKERLEFVESIEADVKWLGADWADRKFFASNYFDKMYECAVGLIKKGKAYVSDLTPDEIREYRGTLTEAGKEDPYSKRSVEELRPF
;
A
#
# COMPACT_ATOMS: atom_id res chain seq x y z
N LEU A 1 -1.07 -18.84 1.40
CA LEU A 1 0.03 -18.47 0.48
C LEU A 1 0.10 -19.41 -0.72
N HIS A 2 0.79 -19.01 -1.77
CA HIS A 2 1.10 -19.84 -2.94
C HIS A 2 2.59 -19.77 -3.30
N ILE A 3 3.03 -20.55 -4.28
CA ILE A 3 4.44 -20.68 -4.65
C ILE A 3 5.12 -19.34 -5.00
N GLY A 4 4.39 -18.39 -5.56
CA GLY A 4 4.90 -17.04 -5.83
C GLY A 4 5.26 -16.27 -4.55
N HIS A 5 4.46 -16.42 -3.50
CA HIS A 5 4.77 -15.86 -2.18
C HIS A 5 6.00 -16.54 -1.56
N ALA A 6 6.09 -17.87 -1.64
CA ALA A 6 7.25 -18.61 -1.13
C ALA A 6 8.55 -18.15 -1.79
N LYS A 7 8.57 -17.99 -3.12
CA LYS A 7 9.70 -17.46 -3.87
C LYS A 7 10.11 -16.07 -3.37
N SER A 8 9.16 -15.16 -3.20
CA SER A 8 9.43 -13.80 -2.74
C SER A 8 9.96 -13.78 -1.30
N ILE A 9 9.37 -14.55 -0.40
CA ILE A 9 9.80 -14.66 0.99
C ILE A 9 11.23 -15.16 1.07
N LEU A 10 11.55 -16.25 0.40
CA LEU A 10 12.90 -16.85 0.42
C LEU A 10 13.94 -15.94 -0.21
N LEU A 11 13.60 -15.24 -1.29
CA LEU A 11 14.50 -14.26 -1.91
C LEU A 11 14.80 -13.11 -0.95
N ASN A 12 13.79 -12.49 -0.37
CA ASN A 12 13.96 -11.34 0.52
C ASN A 12 14.71 -11.74 1.81
N TYR A 13 14.33 -12.87 2.41
CA TYR A 13 15.00 -13.38 3.61
C TYR A 13 16.46 -13.77 3.33
N GLY A 14 16.70 -14.45 2.22
CA GLY A 14 18.06 -14.83 1.79
C GLY A 14 18.96 -13.62 1.53
N LEU A 15 18.43 -12.56 0.91
CA LEU A 15 19.17 -11.31 0.71
C LEU A 15 19.45 -10.61 2.04
N ALA A 16 18.49 -10.54 2.94
CA ALA A 16 18.69 -9.96 4.26
C ALA A 16 19.81 -10.69 5.01
N LYS A 17 19.80 -12.02 5.01
CA LYS A 17 20.87 -12.82 5.64
C LYS A 17 22.22 -12.63 4.98
N LYS A 18 22.27 -12.63 3.63
CA LYS A 18 23.51 -12.51 2.88
C LYS A 18 24.23 -11.18 3.12
N TYR A 19 23.48 -10.10 3.29
CA TYR A 19 24.01 -8.74 3.39
C TYR A 19 23.88 -8.16 4.81
N ASP A 20 23.66 -8.99 5.81
CA ASP A 20 23.48 -8.58 7.21
C ASP A 20 22.39 -7.50 7.39
N GLY A 21 21.34 -7.66 6.62
CA GLY A 21 20.16 -6.79 6.66
C GLY A 21 19.05 -7.33 7.58
N GLN A 22 17.91 -6.69 7.54
CA GLN A 22 16.73 -7.06 8.30
C GLN A 22 15.60 -7.52 7.38
N PHE A 23 14.92 -8.58 7.79
CA PHE A 23 13.71 -9.05 7.14
C PHE A 23 12.49 -8.58 7.94
N ASN A 24 11.57 -7.89 7.28
CA ASN A 24 10.35 -7.37 7.88
C ASN A 24 9.13 -8.10 7.32
N LEU A 25 8.12 -8.32 8.16
CA LEU A 25 6.82 -8.84 7.75
C LEU A 25 5.80 -7.71 7.86
N ARG A 26 5.24 -7.27 6.74
CA ARG A 26 4.22 -6.24 6.68
C ARG A 26 2.94 -6.78 6.07
N PHE A 27 1.84 -6.60 6.78
CA PHE A 27 0.49 -6.86 6.29
C PHE A 27 -0.10 -5.57 5.72
N ASP A 28 -0.57 -5.64 4.48
CA ASP A 28 -1.25 -4.53 3.81
C ASP A 28 -2.77 -4.65 4.05
N ASP A 29 -3.17 -4.35 5.25
CA ASP A 29 -4.52 -4.45 5.79
C ASP A 29 -5.33 -3.15 5.61
N THR A 30 -5.19 -2.51 4.46
CA THR A 30 -5.86 -1.23 4.15
C THR A 30 -7.33 -1.40 3.77
N ASN A 31 -7.78 -2.62 3.50
CA ASN A 31 -9.17 -2.93 3.19
C ASN A 31 -9.83 -3.72 4.33
N PRO A 32 -10.59 -3.05 5.23
CA PRO A 32 -11.16 -3.68 6.42
C PRO A 32 -12.19 -4.79 6.11
N THR A 33 -12.73 -4.84 4.89
CA THR A 33 -13.74 -5.83 4.51
C THR A 33 -13.15 -7.18 4.12
N LYS A 34 -11.85 -7.27 3.88
CA LYS A 34 -11.18 -8.48 3.39
C LYS A 34 -10.20 -9.10 4.38
N GLU A 35 -9.84 -8.38 5.43
CA GLU A 35 -8.83 -8.81 6.39
C GLU A 35 -9.46 -9.61 7.53
N ARG A 36 -8.91 -10.80 7.80
CA ARG A 36 -9.28 -11.65 8.93
C ARG A 36 -8.04 -12.04 9.71
N LEU A 37 -8.16 -12.04 11.04
CA LEU A 37 -7.06 -12.40 11.95
C LEU A 37 -6.52 -13.82 11.66
N GLU A 38 -7.40 -14.76 11.34
CA GLU A 38 -7.03 -16.13 10.98
C GLU A 38 -6.06 -16.20 9.78
N PHE A 39 -6.17 -15.26 8.82
CA PHE A 39 -5.23 -15.19 7.70
C PHE A 39 -3.85 -14.70 8.13
N VAL A 40 -3.80 -13.76 9.05
CA VAL A 40 -2.53 -13.25 9.61
C VAL A 40 -1.77 -14.38 10.28
N GLU A 41 -2.41 -15.13 11.18
CA GLU A 41 -1.81 -16.26 11.90
C GLU A 41 -1.35 -17.37 10.94
N SER A 42 -2.17 -17.70 9.93
CA SER A 42 -1.80 -18.69 8.90
C SER A 42 -0.59 -18.25 8.09
N ILE A 43 -0.54 -16.98 7.68
CA ILE A 43 0.61 -16.42 6.93
C ILE A 43 1.87 -16.44 7.79
N GLU A 44 1.80 -16.07 9.06
CA GLU A 44 2.93 -16.13 9.99
C GLU A 44 3.47 -17.55 10.12
N ALA A 45 2.57 -18.53 10.28
CA ALA A 45 2.96 -19.95 10.34
C ALA A 45 3.65 -20.42 9.06
N ASP A 46 3.14 -20.04 7.88
CA ASP A 46 3.72 -20.39 6.60
C ASP A 46 5.10 -19.75 6.39
N VAL A 47 5.28 -18.49 6.75
CA VAL A 47 6.57 -17.80 6.66
C VAL A 47 7.62 -18.47 7.55
N LYS A 48 7.25 -18.82 8.78
CA LYS A 48 8.12 -19.58 9.70
C LYS A 48 8.43 -20.98 9.18
N TRP A 49 7.45 -21.66 8.62
CA TRP A 49 7.64 -22.97 8.00
C TRP A 49 8.65 -22.94 6.86
N LEU A 50 8.69 -21.85 6.08
CA LEU A 50 9.69 -21.62 5.04
C LEU A 50 11.09 -21.31 5.60
N GLY A 51 11.24 -21.16 6.93
CA GLY A 51 12.50 -20.88 7.60
C GLY A 51 12.85 -19.38 7.70
N ALA A 52 11.94 -18.49 7.34
CA ALA A 52 12.14 -17.05 7.48
C ALA A 52 11.70 -16.57 8.87
N ASP A 53 12.41 -15.58 9.40
CA ASP A 53 12.11 -14.97 10.69
C ASP A 53 12.22 -13.44 10.60
N TRP A 54 11.24 -12.77 11.20
CA TRP A 54 11.14 -11.31 11.23
C TRP A 54 11.39 -10.72 12.62
N ALA A 55 11.66 -11.55 13.64
CA ALA A 55 11.80 -11.16 15.04
C ALA A 55 10.58 -10.33 15.53
N ASP A 56 10.79 -9.08 15.93
CA ASP A 56 9.74 -8.14 16.36
C ASP A 56 9.27 -7.19 15.24
N ARG A 57 9.80 -7.36 14.02
CA ARG A 57 9.53 -6.47 12.87
C ARG A 57 8.28 -6.90 12.09
N LYS A 58 7.16 -7.00 12.79
CA LYS A 58 5.83 -7.20 12.22
C LYS A 58 5.07 -5.88 12.18
N PHE A 59 4.56 -5.53 11.01
CA PHE A 59 3.90 -4.25 10.76
C PHE A 59 2.55 -4.43 10.08
N PHE A 60 1.62 -3.55 10.40
CA PHE A 60 0.32 -3.44 9.75
C PHE A 60 0.20 -2.07 9.10
N ALA A 61 -0.17 -2.01 7.83
CA ALA A 61 -0.31 -0.74 7.11
C ALA A 61 -1.35 0.18 7.77
N SER A 62 -2.42 -0.39 8.33
CA SER A 62 -3.46 0.36 9.05
C SER A 62 -2.94 1.17 10.25
N ASN A 63 -1.86 0.75 10.88
CA ASN A 63 -1.24 1.50 11.99
C ASN A 63 -0.59 2.81 11.55
N TYR A 64 -0.45 3.02 10.25
CA TYR A 64 0.20 4.19 9.65
C TYR A 64 -0.78 5.14 8.94
N PHE A 65 -2.09 4.96 9.09
CA PHE A 65 -3.08 5.81 8.40
C PHE A 65 -2.93 7.29 8.73
N ASP A 66 -2.70 7.65 9.99
CA ASP A 66 -2.48 9.03 10.38
C ASP A 66 -1.25 9.61 9.67
N LYS A 67 -0.17 8.82 9.62
CA LYS A 67 1.06 9.24 8.92
C LYS A 67 0.88 9.35 7.41
N MET A 68 0.11 8.43 6.81
CA MET A 68 -0.24 8.50 5.39
C MET A 68 -1.05 9.76 5.09
N TYR A 69 -2.01 10.08 5.95
CA TYR A 69 -2.81 11.30 5.83
C TYR A 69 -1.95 12.57 5.92
N GLU A 70 -1.07 12.67 6.92
CA GLU A 70 -0.12 13.78 7.03
C GLU A 70 0.73 13.94 5.77
N CYS A 71 1.23 12.83 5.21
CA CYS A 71 2.02 12.85 3.98
C CYS A 71 1.20 13.32 2.78
N ALA A 72 -0.06 12.85 2.67
CA ALA A 72 -0.96 13.29 1.60
C ALA A 72 -1.23 14.79 1.67
N VAL A 73 -1.53 15.31 2.87
CA VAL A 73 -1.70 16.75 3.11
C VAL A 73 -0.42 17.52 2.76
N GLY A 74 0.74 16.98 3.12
CA GLY A 74 2.02 17.56 2.76
C GLY A 74 2.24 17.67 1.24
N LEU A 75 1.83 16.65 0.48
CA LEU A 75 1.88 16.66 -0.98
C LEU A 75 0.91 17.68 -1.58
N ILE A 76 -0.29 17.80 -1.04
CA ILE A 76 -1.28 18.81 -1.47
C ILE A 76 -0.72 20.21 -1.26
N LYS A 77 -0.16 20.50 -0.07
CA LYS A 77 0.46 21.80 0.23
C LYS A 77 1.61 22.15 -0.72
N LYS A 78 2.32 21.15 -1.24
CA LYS A 78 3.39 21.30 -2.22
C LYS A 78 2.89 21.37 -3.67
N GLY A 79 1.58 21.31 -3.91
CA GLY A 79 0.99 21.26 -5.25
C GLY A 79 1.33 19.99 -6.04
N LYS A 80 1.62 18.89 -5.34
CA LYS A 80 1.99 17.59 -5.96
C LYS A 80 0.88 16.54 -5.88
N ALA A 81 -0.21 16.85 -5.21
CA ALA A 81 -1.41 16.04 -5.13
C ALA A 81 -2.64 16.93 -5.08
N TYR A 82 -3.76 16.40 -5.47
CA TYR A 82 -5.06 17.08 -5.42
C TYR A 82 -6.14 16.09 -4.93
N VAL A 83 -7.27 16.60 -4.51
CA VAL A 83 -8.45 15.82 -4.15
C VAL A 83 -9.41 15.80 -5.33
N SER A 84 -9.78 14.61 -5.78
CA SER A 84 -10.78 14.40 -6.82
C SER A 84 -12.13 14.05 -6.20
N ASP A 85 -13.19 14.68 -6.67
CA ASP A 85 -14.57 14.37 -6.29
C ASP A 85 -15.27 13.46 -7.31
N LEU A 86 -14.51 12.84 -8.22
CA LEU A 86 -15.06 11.86 -9.15
C LEU A 86 -15.54 10.62 -8.40
N THR A 87 -16.70 10.11 -8.81
CA THR A 87 -17.20 8.82 -8.35
C THR A 87 -16.32 7.66 -8.87
N PRO A 88 -16.38 6.47 -8.24
CA PRO A 88 -15.64 5.30 -8.72
C PRO A 88 -15.91 4.94 -10.19
N ASP A 89 -17.14 5.14 -10.67
CA ASP A 89 -17.49 4.88 -12.07
C ASP A 89 -16.88 5.92 -13.00
N GLU A 90 -16.96 7.20 -12.66
CA GLU A 90 -16.29 8.28 -13.39
C GLU A 90 -14.77 8.09 -13.42
N ILE A 91 -14.15 7.67 -12.33
CA ILE A 91 -12.71 7.34 -12.29
C ILE A 91 -12.38 6.24 -13.30
N ARG A 92 -13.23 5.20 -13.42
CA ARG A 92 -13.02 4.14 -14.41
C ARG A 92 -13.08 4.66 -15.83
N GLU A 93 -14.01 5.57 -16.14
CA GLU A 93 -14.12 6.21 -17.46
C GLU A 93 -12.92 7.09 -17.77
N TYR A 94 -12.44 7.87 -16.80
CA TYR A 94 -11.30 8.79 -16.97
C TYR A 94 -9.95 8.08 -17.05
N ARG A 95 -9.82 6.91 -16.40
CA ARG A 95 -8.55 6.17 -16.30
C ARG A 95 -7.99 5.73 -17.65
N GLY A 96 -8.85 5.47 -18.64
CA GLY A 96 -8.44 4.87 -19.90
C GLY A 96 -8.16 3.37 -19.80
N THR A 97 -7.59 2.83 -20.87
CA THR A 97 -7.29 1.39 -21.02
C THR A 97 -5.83 1.22 -21.45
N LEU A 98 -5.42 -0.04 -21.69
CA LEU A 98 -4.07 -0.33 -22.22
C LEU A 98 -3.84 0.24 -23.63
N THR A 99 -4.92 0.51 -24.38
CA THR A 99 -4.87 0.99 -25.77
C THR A 99 -5.38 2.40 -25.94
N GLU A 100 -6.07 2.95 -24.95
CA GLU A 100 -6.64 4.30 -24.99
C GLU A 100 -6.10 5.12 -23.81
N ALA A 101 -5.57 6.29 -24.09
CA ALA A 101 -5.09 7.21 -23.05
C ALA A 101 -6.25 7.66 -22.15
N GLY A 102 -5.97 7.80 -20.87
CA GLY A 102 -6.92 8.38 -19.92
C GLY A 102 -7.19 9.85 -20.21
N LYS A 103 -8.29 10.37 -19.66
CA LYS A 103 -8.66 11.77 -19.69
C LYS A 103 -8.13 12.48 -18.45
N GLU A 104 -7.84 13.77 -18.58
CA GLU A 104 -7.44 14.59 -17.43
C GLU A 104 -8.62 14.72 -16.44
N ASP A 105 -8.34 14.50 -15.16
CA ASP A 105 -9.31 14.71 -14.10
C ASP A 105 -9.64 16.22 -14.00
N PRO A 106 -10.94 16.62 -14.05
CA PRO A 106 -11.32 18.02 -13.99
C PRO A 106 -10.90 18.73 -12.71
N TYR A 107 -10.64 17.99 -11.64
CA TYR A 107 -10.19 18.52 -10.36
C TYR A 107 -8.65 18.63 -10.22
N SER A 108 -7.90 18.19 -11.22
CA SER A 108 -6.42 18.18 -11.20
C SER A 108 -5.79 19.56 -11.07
N LYS A 109 -6.52 20.61 -11.48
CA LYS A 109 -6.05 22.01 -11.48
C LYS A 109 -6.54 22.84 -10.29
N ARG A 110 -7.19 22.21 -9.30
CA ARG A 110 -7.61 22.91 -8.08
C ARG A 110 -6.40 23.53 -7.36
N SER A 111 -6.56 24.76 -6.89
CA SER A 111 -5.58 25.41 -6.04
C SER A 111 -5.57 24.78 -4.63
N VAL A 112 -4.48 24.97 -3.88
CA VAL A 112 -4.38 24.49 -2.49
C VAL A 112 -5.47 25.10 -1.59
N GLU A 113 -5.85 26.36 -1.88
CA GLU A 113 -6.90 27.08 -1.15
C GLU A 113 -8.27 26.42 -1.34
N GLU A 114 -8.58 25.99 -2.57
CA GLU A 114 -9.84 25.30 -2.91
C GLU A 114 -9.94 23.90 -2.30
N LEU A 115 -8.83 23.32 -1.87
CA LEU A 115 -8.76 21.99 -1.27
C LEU A 115 -8.94 22.00 0.25
N ARG A 116 -9.01 23.17 0.88
CA ARG A 116 -9.23 23.32 2.33
C ARG A 116 -10.73 23.25 2.67
N PRO A 117 -11.08 22.74 3.89
CA PRO A 117 -10.24 22.16 4.93
C PRO A 117 -9.91 20.67 4.69
N PHE A 118 -8.67 20.29 4.94
CA PHE A 118 -8.21 18.91 4.92
C PHE A 118 -7.43 18.57 6.19
#